data_43dab049e8d7789b84ee8b9b988905c2
#
_entry.id   43dab049e8d7789b84ee8b9b988905c2
#
_cell.length_a   1.000
_cell.length_b   1.000
_cell.length_c   1.000
_cell.angle_alpha   90.00
_cell.angle_beta   90.00
_cell.angle_gamma   90.00
#
_symmetry.space_group_name_H-M   'P 1'
#
loop_
_entity.id
_entity.type
_entity.pdbx_description
1 polymer ?
#
loop_
_entity_poly.entity_id
_entity_poly.type
_entity_poly.pdbx_seq_one_letter_code
_entity_poly.pdbx_strand_id
1 'polypeptide(L)'
;MKAQFNSINKSNQSIKLLANISNKSSTKINFQIYRYNNNEIFKYAISIKDSKIELNINLLKLLKNSFSNKLIGSFIYDISNKYSASQIDINTSNKNILENTVLGFSQKDFIYSIYKKNSQKSIYQTKFKLSKINSNTLQSINFLKELVSEPSNIIYPESFSVTVKKNINQSSVDIKILKKDKIKKIGLNCLLAVNQGSAKEPIVMEFSKKNHKKNVDILFVGKGVCFDSGGISIKPSAGMEDMKWDMGGAAVTASIIKYLSNIKTNFSFAGIVGLVENMPSSTAYKPGDIIKSYKGINVEVLNTDAEGRLVLADIITYGCEVYKPKVVIDFATLTGAI
;
A
#
# COMPACT_ATOMS: atom_id res chain seq x y z
N MET A 1 2.54 -12.18 -23.10
CA MET A 1 1.08 -12.35 -23.21
C MET A 1 0.41 -10.99 -23.38
N LYS A 2 -0.58 -10.85 -24.26
CA LYS A 2 -1.27 -9.57 -24.49
C LYS A 2 -2.72 -9.70 -24.04
N ALA A 3 -3.14 -8.92 -23.06
CA ALA A 3 -4.55 -8.78 -22.71
C ALA A 3 -5.17 -7.68 -23.57
N GLN A 4 -6.24 -7.97 -24.28
CA GLN A 4 -7.03 -7.00 -25.04
C GLN A 4 -8.35 -6.78 -24.33
N PHE A 5 -8.70 -5.51 -24.14
CA PHE A 5 -9.94 -5.12 -23.49
C PHE A 5 -10.76 -4.29 -24.50
N ASN A 6 -11.83 -4.88 -25.05
CA ASN A 6 -12.70 -4.22 -26.00
C ASN A 6 -14.09 -3.95 -25.41
N SER A 7 -14.66 -2.81 -25.69
CA SER A 7 -16.04 -2.47 -25.29
C SER A 7 -17.01 -2.76 -26.44
N ILE A 8 -17.99 -3.62 -26.25
CA ILE A 8 -19.05 -3.87 -27.22
C ILE A 8 -20.44 -3.88 -26.53
N ASN A 9 -21.32 -3.06 -27.11
CA ASN A 9 -22.78 -2.98 -27.07
C ASN A 9 -23.64 -2.93 -25.79
N LYS A 10 -24.72 -2.21 -25.98
CA LYS A 10 -25.64 -1.41 -25.16
C LYS A 10 -26.61 -2.10 -24.21
N SER A 11 -26.53 -3.32 -23.80
CA SER A 11 -27.65 -3.84 -22.98
C SER A 11 -27.39 -5.04 -22.08
N ASN A 12 -26.33 -5.11 -21.30
CA ASN A 12 -26.37 -6.08 -20.20
C ASN A 12 -25.31 -5.82 -19.12
N GLN A 13 -25.69 -6.00 -17.86
CA GLN A 13 -24.84 -6.00 -16.67
C GLN A 13 -23.95 -7.26 -16.60
N SER A 14 -23.51 -7.77 -17.73
CA SER A 14 -22.67 -8.95 -17.84
C SER A 14 -21.30 -8.60 -18.41
N ILE A 15 -20.28 -9.25 -17.89
CA ILE A 15 -18.91 -9.21 -18.42
C ILE A 15 -18.69 -10.57 -19.08
N LYS A 16 -18.32 -10.55 -20.36
CA LYS A 16 -17.90 -11.73 -21.08
C LYS A 16 -16.40 -11.70 -21.27
N LEU A 17 -15.73 -12.72 -20.79
CA LEU A 17 -14.30 -12.92 -20.98
C LEU A 17 -14.09 -14.02 -22.01
N LEU A 18 -13.22 -13.77 -22.98
CA LEU A 18 -12.67 -14.77 -23.88
C LEU A 18 -11.18 -14.86 -23.66
N ALA A 19 -10.68 -16.03 -23.31
CA ALA A 19 -9.24 -16.26 -23.14
C ALA A 19 -8.80 -17.49 -23.92
N ASN A 20 -7.64 -17.40 -24.57
CA ASN A 20 -6.98 -18.53 -25.20
C ASN A 20 -6.08 -19.24 -24.19
N ILE A 21 -6.18 -20.57 -24.11
CA ILE A 21 -5.39 -21.41 -23.19
C ILE A 21 -4.55 -22.42 -23.94
N SER A 22 -3.47 -22.87 -23.34
CA SER A 22 -2.53 -23.82 -23.94
C SER A 22 -2.99 -25.28 -23.91
N ASN A 23 -3.94 -25.65 -23.02
CA ASN A 23 -4.39 -27.01 -22.84
C ASN A 23 -5.74 -27.31 -23.48
N LYS A 24 -5.80 -28.43 -24.22
CA LYS A 24 -7.02 -28.98 -24.82
C LYS A 24 -7.84 -29.74 -23.76
N SER A 25 -8.58 -29.04 -22.93
CA SER A 25 -9.58 -29.68 -22.06
C SER A 25 -10.95 -29.04 -22.30
N SER A 26 -12.00 -29.85 -22.34
CA SER A 26 -13.36 -29.34 -22.36
C SER A 26 -13.94 -29.46 -20.95
N THR A 27 -14.28 -28.34 -20.35
CA THR A 27 -14.92 -28.32 -19.04
C THR A 27 -16.01 -27.26 -19.06
N LYS A 28 -17.19 -27.62 -18.55
CA LYS A 28 -18.29 -26.68 -18.36
C LYS A 28 -18.57 -26.60 -16.86
N ILE A 29 -18.36 -25.42 -16.28
CA ILE A 29 -18.71 -25.14 -14.89
C ILE A 29 -20.00 -24.33 -14.91
N ASN A 30 -21.04 -24.87 -14.26
CA ASN A 30 -22.32 -24.19 -14.12
C ASN A 30 -22.19 -22.91 -13.26
N PHE A 31 -23.19 -22.05 -13.30
CA PHE A 31 -23.18 -20.81 -12.55
C PHE A 31 -22.85 -21.01 -11.09
N GLN A 32 -21.77 -20.34 -10.63
CA GLN A 32 -21.34 -20.27 -9.25
C GLN A 32 -21.44 -18.84 -8.75
N ILE A 33 -21.49 -18.70 -7.42
CA ILE A 33 -21.54 -17.40 -6.75
C ILE A 33 -20.13 -17.12 -6.19
N TYR A 34 -19.56 -15.99 -6.60
CA TYR A 34 -18.34 -15.48 -5.97
C TYR A 34 -18.73 -14.70 -4.70
N ARG A 35 -18.10 -15.06 -3.58
CA ARG A 35 -18.30 -14.41 -2.28
C ARG A 35 -17.01 -13.75 -1.81
N TYR A 36 -17.16 -12.60 -1.16
CA TYR A 36 -16.08 -11.89 -0.49
C TYR A 36 -16.58 -11.43 0.88
N ASN A 37 -15.89 -11.79 1.95
CA ASN A 37 -16.32 -11.54 3.33
C ASN A 37 -17.79 -11.93 3.56
N ASN A 38 -18.15 -13.16 3.19
CA ASN A 38 -19.50 -13.73 3.26
C ASN A 38 -20.58 -13.03 2.41
N ASN A 39 -20.26 -11.97 1.68
CA ASN A 39 -21.19 -11.28 0.79
C ASN A 39 -21.13 -11.87 -0.62
N GLU A 40 -22.29 -12.07 -1.23
CA GLU A 40 -22.38 -12.48 -2.62
C GLU A 40 -22.08 -11.32 -3.55
N ILE A 41 -21.02 -11.43 -4.36
CA ILE A 41 -20.51 -10.33 -5.19
C ILE A 41 -21.02 -10.43 -6.63
N PHE A 42 -20.90 -11.58 -7.24
CA PHE A 42 -21.37 -11.84 -8.60
C PHE A 42 -21.59 -13.33 -8.86
N LYS A 43 -22.38 -13.65 -9.88
CA LYS A 43 -22.53 -15.01 -10.41
C LYS A 43 -21.62 -15.16 -11.62
N TYR A 44 -20.97 -16.31 -11.77
CA TYR A 44 -20.13 -16.60 -12.92
C TYR A 44 -20.33 -18.02 -13.43
N ALA A 45 -20.07 -18.21 -14.71
CA ALA A 45 -19.99 -19.51 -15.35
C ALA A 45 -18.75 -19.58 -16.23
N ILE A 46 -18.05 -20.72 -16.20
CA ILE A 46 -16.85 -20.95 -17.00
C ILE A 46 -17.19 -22.04 -18.02
N SER A 47 -16.88 -21.81 -19.26
CA SER A 47 -16.90 -22.81 -20.33
C SER A 47 -15.54 -22.86 -21.00
N ILE A 48 -14.98 -24.06 -21.13
CA ILE A 48 -13.72 -24.29 -21.81
C ILE A 48 -14.00 -25.17 -23.02
N LYS A 49 -13.70 -24.68 -24.21
CA LYS A 49 -13.87 -25.40 -25.46
C LYS A 49 -12.78 -24.96 -26.45
N ASP A 50 -12.18 -25.92 -27.15
CA ASP A 50 -11.23 -25.68 -28.24
C ASP A 50 -10.09 -24.71 -27.85
N SER A 51 -9.49 -24.93 -26.66
CA SER A 51 -8.43 -24.06 -26.12
C SER A 51 -8.86 -22.62 -25.85
N LYS A 52 -10.16 -22.38 -25.65
CA LYS A 52 -10.72 -21.09 -25.27
C LYS A 52 -11.47 -21.19 -23.94
N ILE A 53 -11.26 -20.21 -23.09
CA ILE A 53 -12.09 -20.02 -21.89
C ILE A 53 -13.11 -18.94 -22.20
N GLU A 54 -14.36 -19.24 -21.97
CA GLU A 54 -15.41 -18.26 -21.90
C GLU A 54 -15.88 -18.15 -20.44
N LEU A 55 -15.73 -16.97 -19.86
CA LEU A 55 -16.19 -16.65 -18.52
C LEU A 55 -17.30 -15.62 -18.62
N ASN A 56 -18.49 -16.00 -18.20
CA ASN A 56 -19.64 -15.11 -18.13
C ASN A 56 -19.84 -14.68 -16.67
N ILE A 57 -19.84 -13.36 -16.41
CA ILE A 57 -20.02 -12.78 -15.09
C ILE A 57 -21.29 -11.93 -15.10
N ASN A 58 -22.21 -12.26 -14.22
CA ASN A 58 -23.43 -11.50 -13.99
C ASN A 58 -23.34 -10.76 -12.64
N LEU A 59 -23.40 -9.43 -12.70
CA LEU A 59 -23.34 -8.58 -11.51
C LEU A 59 -24.64 -8.68 -10.73
N LEU A 60 -24.55 -8.90 -9.43
CA LEU A 60 -25.71 -8.83 -8.54
C LEU A 60 -26.11 -7.37 -8.30
N LYS A 61 -27.42 -7.10 -8.13
CA LYS A 61 -27.99 -5.73 -8.07
C LYS A 61 -27.35 -4.81 -7.01
N LEU A 62 -26.83 -5.38 -5.93
CA LEU A 62 -26.28 -4.65 -4.77
C LEU A 62 -24.87 -4.06 -4.98
N LEU A 63 -24.16 -4.39 -6.06
CA LEU A 63 -22.73 -4.17 -6.14
C LEU A 63 -22.28 -3.37 -7.39
N LYS A 64 -22.99 -2.28 -7.68
CA LYS A 64 -22.61 -1.33 -8.76
C LYS A 64 -21.48 -0.39 -8.38
N ASN A 65 -20.72 -0.65 -7.32
CA ASN A 65 -19.63 0.20 -6.88
C ASN A 65 -18.28 -0.18 -7.51
N SER A 66 -17.34 0.75 -7.46
CA SER A 66 -16.01 0.56 -8.04
C SER A 66 -15.20 -0.57 -7.37
N PHE A 67 -15.45 -0.85 -6.09
CA PHE A 67 -14.79 -1.92 -5.34
C PHE A 67 -15.14 -3.30 -5.89
N SER A 68 -16.43 -3.57 -6.11
CA SER A 68 -16.89 -4.85 -6.68
C SER A 68 -16.33 -5.10 -8.07
N ASN A 69 -16.23 -4.05 -8.89
CA ASN A 69 -15.65 -4.16 -10.22
C ASN A 69 -14.15 -4.48 -10.17
N LYS A 70 -13.42 -3.97 -9.16
CA LYS A 70 -12.01 -4.34 -8.92
C LYS A 70 -11.88 -5.80 -8.47
N LEU A 71 -12.80 -6.30 -7.62
CA LEU A 71 -12.83 -7.72 -7.25
C LEU A 71 -13.02 -8.64 -8.45
N ILE A 72 -13.86 -8.23 -9.42
CA ILE A 72 -14.02 -8.97 -10.68
C ILE A 72 -12.68 -9.03 -11.43
N GLY A 73 -11.96 -7.91 -11.52
CA GLY A 73 -10.64 -7.89 -12.16
C GLY A 73 -9.64 -8.83 -11.50
N SER A 74 -9.59 -8.82 -10.17
CA SER A 74 -8.78 -9.74 -9.38
C SER A 74 -9.16 -11.21 -9.63
N PHE A 75 -10.44 -11.53 -9.66
CA PHE A 75 -10.94 -12.87 -9.97
C PHE A 75 -10.59 -13.32 -11.39
N ILE A 76 -10.72 -12.42 -12.37
CA ILE A 76 -10.31 -12.70 -13.76
C ILE A 76 -8.82 -13.04 -13.82
N TYR A 77 -7.97 -12.32 -13.07
CA TYR A 77 -6.55 -12.62 -12.97
C TYR A 77 -6.30 -14.04 -12.44
N ASP A 78 -6.96 -14.42 -11.33
CA ASP A 78 -6.80 -15.74 -10.72
C ASP A 78 -7.25 -16.87 -11.67
N ILE A 79 -8.38 -16.70 -12.36
CA ILE A 79 -8.86 -17.66 -13.38
C ILE A 79 -7.88 -17.74 -14.55
N SER A 80 -7.39 -16.60 -15.03
CA SER A 80 -6.44 -16.55 -16.14
C SER A 80 -5.14 -17.29 -15.82
N ASN A 81 -4.62 -17.12 -14.62
CA ASN A 81 -3.44 -17.85 -14.15
C ASN A 81 -3.71 -19.34 -13.97
N LYS A 82 -4.84 -19.70 -13.35
CA LYS A 82 -5.23 -21.11 -13.14
C LYS A 82 -5.26 -21.90 -14.45
N TYR A 83 -5.67 -21.27 -15.52
CA TYR A 83 -5.77 -21.91 -16.84
C TYR A 83 -4.67 -21.52 -17.83
N SER A 84 -3.61 -20.83 -17.35
CA SER A 84 -2.48 -20.38 -18.18
C SER A 84 -2.92 -19.65 -19.44
N ALA A 85 -3.84 -18.69 -19.29
CA ALA A 85 -4.40 -17.93 -20.40
C ALA A 85 -3.30 -17.12 -21.09
N SER A 86 -3.22 -17.19 -22.41
CA SER A 86 -2.25 -16.45 -23.23
C SER A 86 -2.77 -15.09 -23.67
N GLN A 87 -4.09 -14.95 -23.78
CA GLN A 87 -4.78 -13.73 -24.17
C GLN A 87 -6.11 -13.64 -23.43
N ILE A 88 -6.48 -12.43 -23.03
CA ILE A 88 -7.70 -12.14 -22.29
C ILE A 88 -8.43 -11.00 -22.97
N ASP A 89 -9.66 -11.22 -23.40
CA ASP A 89 -10.54 -10.21 -23.97
C ASP A 89 -11.72 -9.99 -23.00
N ILE A 90 -11.85 -8.78 -22.46
CA ILE A 90 -12.96 -8.39 -21.56
C ILE A 90 -13.95 -7.54 -22.35
N ASN A 91 -15.16 -8.04 -22.49
CA ASN A 91 -16.25 -7.37 -23.19
C ASN A 91 -17.30 -6.88 -22.21
N THR A 92 -17.49 -5.57 -22.13
CA THR A 92 -18.59 -4.91 -21.41
C THR A 92 -18.91 -3.58 -22.06
N SER A 93 -20.20 -3.22 -22.06
CA SER A 93 -20.67 -1.94 -22.62
C SER A 93 -20.43 -0.75 -21.69
N ASN A 94 -20.14 -1.00 -20.43
CA ASN A 94 -19.97 0.04 -19.43
C ASN A 94 -18.48 0.34 -19.22
N LYS A 95 -18.03 1.50 -19.71
CA LYS A 95 -16.64 1.96 -19.62
C LYS A 95 -16.12 2.01 -18.16
N ASN A 96 -16.96 2.41 -17.21
CA ASN A 96 -16.57 2.49 -15.80
C ASN A 96 -16.34 1.09 -15.19
N ILE A 97 -17.20 0.14 -15.53
CA ILE A 97 -17.03 -1.26 -15.13
C ILE A 97 -15.72 -1.79 -15.72
N LEU A 98 -15.51 -1.59 -17.02
CA LEU A 98 -14.29 -2.04 -17.69
C LEU A 98 -13.04 -1.47 -17.02
N GLU A 99 -13.00 -0.17 -16.80
CA GLU A 99 -11.85 0.52 -16.22
C GLU A 99 -11.52 0.03 -14.81
N ASN A 100 -12.53 -0.12 -13.95
CA ASN A 100 -12.32 -0.65 -12.60
C ASN A 100 -11.93 -2.14 -12.60
N THR A 101 -12.47 -2.93 -13.55
CA THR A 101 -12.08 -4.33 -13.73
C THR A 101 -10.60 -4.43 -14.16
N VAL A 102 -10.19 -3.62 -15.12
CA VAL A 102 -8.77 -3.56 -15.55
C VAL A 102 -7.87 -3.09 -14.41
N LEU A 103 -8.29 -2.11 -13.63
CA LEU A 103 -7.53 -1.64 -12.46
C LEU A 103 -7.36 -2.76 -11.44
N GLY A 104 -8.43 -3.49 -11.09
CA GLY A 104 -8.36 -4.61 -10.15
C GLY A 104 -7.48 -5.76 -10.66
N PHE A 105 -7.57 -6.08 -11.95
CA PHE A 105 -6.70 -7.04 -12.61
C PHE A 105 -5.22 -6.63 -12.51
N SER A 106 -4.91 -5.39 -12.86
CA SER A 106 -3.53 -4.87 -12.85
C SER A 106 -2.96 -4.74 -11.43
N GLN A 107 -3.81 -4.48 -10.43
CA GLN A 107 -3.39 -4.50 -9.03
C GLN A 107 -2.99 -5.90 -8.56
N LYS A 108 -3.67 -6.94 -9.06
CA LYS A 108 -3.36 -8.34 -8.73
C LYS A 108 -2.11 -8.84 -9.47
N ASP A 109 -1.85 -8.33 -10.67
CA ASP A 109 -0.72 -8.70 -11.53
C ASP A 109 0.64 -8.14 -11.05
N PHE A 110 0.70 -7.49 -9.90
CA PHE A 110 1.95 -7.02 -9.32
C PHE A 110 2.80 -8.21 -8.83
N ILE A 111 4.00 -8.33 -9.37
CA ILE A 111 4.99 -9.35 -8.99
C ILE A 111 6.26 -8.64 -8.53
N TYR A 112 6.65 -8.90 -7.28
CA TYR A 112 7.94 -8.48 -6.75
C TYR A 112 8.97 -9.60 -6.93
N SER A 113 9.91 -9.40 -7.86
CA SER A 113 10.89 -10.42 -8.25
C SER A 113 12.29 -9.87 -8.56
N ILE A 114 12.60 -8.69 -8.03
CA ILE A 114 13.85 -7.95 -8.36
C ILE A 114 15.10 -8.78 -8.06
N TYR A 115 15.08 -9.57 -6.98
CA TYR A 115 16.22 -10.39 -6.54
C TYR A 115 16.18 -11.84 -7.04
N LYS A 116 15.20 -12.21 -7.86
CA LYS A 116 15.14 -13.55 -8.43
C LYS A 116 15.98 -13.62 -9.71
N LYS A 117 16.74 -14.72 -9.88
CA LYS A 117 17.59 -14.96 -11.06
C LYS A 117 16.81 -14.85 -12.38
N ASN A 118 15.56 -15.32 -12.38
CA ASN A 118 14.60 -15.14 -13.49
C ASN A 118 13.53 -14.16 -13.01
N SER A 119 13.75 -12.84 -13.19
CA SER A 119 12.76 -11.84 -12.85
C SER A 119 11.49 -12.08 -13.68
N GLN A 120 10.42 -12.52 -13.02
CA GLN A 120 9.10 -12.56 -13.64
C GLN A 120 8.62 -11.12 -13.77
N LYS A 121 8.52 -10.64 -15.00
CA LYS A 121 7.77 -9.40 -15.27
C LYS A 121 6.28 -9.73 -15.21
N SER A 122 5.46 -8.70 -15.02
CA SER A 122 4.01 -8.79 -15.19
C SER A 122 3.64 -9.72 -16.34
N ILE A 123 2.80 -10.72 -16.05
CA ILE A 123 2.46 -11.78 -17.01
C ILE A 123 1.61 -11.20 -18.15
N TYR A 124 0.84 -10.15 -17.85
CA TYR A 124 -0.12 -9.57 -18.78
C TYR A 124 0.19 -8.12 -19.11
N GLN A 125 0.20 -7.81 -20.41
CA GLN A 125 0.25 -6.44 -20.90
C GLN A 125 -1.15 -6.02 -21.37
N THR A 126 -1.73 -5.02 -20.72
CA THR A 126 -3.02 -4.48 -21.16
C THR A 126 -2.85 -3.44 -22.26
N LYS A 127 -3.70 -3.53 -23.29
CA LYS A 127 -3.83 -2.47 -24.32
C LYS A 127 -4.79 -1.36 -23.88
N PHE A 128 -5.56 -1.58 -22.82
CA PHE A 128 -6.53 -0.58 -22.32
C PHE A 128 -5.79 0.53 -21.57
N LYS A 129 -6.02 1.76 -21.99
CA LYS A 129 -5.47 2.94 -21.30
C LYS A 129 -6.40 3.37 -20.17
N LEU A 130 -5.92 3.21 -18.94
CA LEU A 130 -6.62 3.71 -17.76
C LEU A 130 -6.75 5.24 -17.80
N SER A 131 -7.82 5.78 -17.20
CA SER A 131 -7.92 7.21 -16.93
C SER A 131 -6.72 7.69 -16.09
N LYS A 132 -6.44 8.99 -16.14
CA LYS A 132 -5.34 9.59 -15.35
C LYS A 132 -5.48 9.27 -13.85
N ILE A 133 -6.70 9.32 -13.32
CA ILE A 133 -7.00 9.02 -11.91
C ILE A 133 -6.66 7.55 -11.59
N ASN A 134 -7.17 6.60 -12.37
CA ASN A 134 -6.94 5.17 -12.13
C ASN A 134 -5.48 4.75 -12.41
N SER A 135 -4.83 5.37 -13.38
CA SER A 135 -3.39 5.19 -13.62
C SER A 135 -2.55 5.65 -12.41
N ASN A 136 -2.83 6.84 -11.86
CA ASN A 136 -2.17 7.32 -10.64
C ASN A 136 -2.47 6.43 -9.43
N THR A 137 -3.71 5.92 -9.31
CA THR A 137 -4.08 4.96 -8.25
C THR A 137 -3.22 3.71 -8.36
N LEU A 138 -3.12 3.12 -9.55
CA LEU A 138 -2.32 1.91 -9.78
C LEU A 138 -0.84 2.14 -9.47
N GLN A 139 -0.27 3.23 -9.96
CA GLN A 139 1.13 3.59 -9.71
C GLN A 139 1.42 3.79 -8.22
N SER A 140 0.50 4.41 -7.48
CA SER A 140 0.66 4.63 -6.05
C SER A 140 0.55 3.34 -5.24
N ILE A 141 -0.39 2.45 -5.61
CA ILE A 141 -0.53 1.14 -4.97
C ILE A 141 0.68 0.24 -5.29
N ASN A 142 1.18 0.25 -6.51
CA ASN A 142 2.38 -0.51 -6.85
C ASN A 142 3.61 0.02 -6.10
N PHE A 143 3.75 1.33 -5.96
CA PHE A 143 4.79 1.94 -5.16
C PHE A 143 4.72 1.53 -3.68
N LEU A 144 3.51 1.49 -3.10
CA LEU A 144 3.31 0.94 -1.76
C LEU A 144 3.81 -0.50 -1.67
N LYS A 145 3.41 -1.36 -2.63
CA LYS A 145 3.79 -2.77 -2.65
C LYS A 145 5.30 -2.95 -2.83
N GLU A 146 5.94 -2.13 -3.66
CA GLU A 146 7.39 -2.10 -3.80
C GLU A 146 8.07 -1.82 -2.46
N LEU A 147 7.68 -0.73 -1.78
CA LEU A 147 8.27 -0.34 -0.50
C LEU A 147 8.17 -1.44 0.56
N VAL A 148 7.00 -2.06 0.73
CA VAL A 148 6.81 -3.10 1.75
C VAL A 148 7.38 -4.47 1.35
N SER A 149 7.65 -4.69 0.06
CA SER A 149 8.25 -5.95 -0.42
C SER A 149 9.77 -5.96 -0.30
N GLU A 150 10.40 -4.78 -0.29
CA GLU A 150 11.85 -4.65 -0.13
C GLU A 150 12.32 -5.17 1.24
N PRO A 151 13.48 -5.84 1.30
CA PRO A 151 14.07 -6.25 2.57
C PRO A 151 14.64 -5.05 3.33
N SER A 152 14.74 -5.17 4.66
CA SER A 152 15.17 -4.09 5.55
C SER A 152 16.63 -3.64 5.37
N ASN A 153 17.49 -4.50 4.80
CA ASN A 153 18.87 -4.10 4.42
C ASN A 153 18.89 -3.16 3.20
N ILE A 154 17.79 -3.06 2.46
CA ILE A 154 17.62 -2.15 1.32
C ILE A 154 16.73 -0.96 1.70
N ILE A 155 15.61 -1.19 2.39
CA ILE A 155 14.71 -0.14 2.89
C ILE A 155 14.90 0.04 4.40
N TYR A 156 15.71 1.03 4.75
CA TYR A 156 15.95 1.55 6.10
C TYR A 156 15.68 3.07 6.10
N PRO A 157 15.69 3.78 7.24
CA PRO A 157 15.24 5.17 7.30
C PRO A 157 15.77 6.09 6.22
N GLU A 158 17.07 6.06 5.94
CA GLU A 158 17.67 6.93 4.92
C GLU A 158 17.27 6.54 3.50
N SER A 159 17.39 5.26 3.14
CA SER A 159 17.06 4.77 1.79
C SER A 159 15.57 4.91 1.48
N PHE A 160 14.69 4.68 2.47
CA PHE A 160 13.27 4.97 2.36
C PHE A 160 13.05 6.45 1.97
N SER A 161 13.70 7.36 2.70
CA SER A 161 13.54 8.80 2.46
C SER A 161 13.98 9.21 1.05
N VAL A 162 15.10 8.66 0.57
CA VAL A 162 15.60 8.89 -0.79
C VAL A 162 14.64 8.34 -1.83
N THR A 163 14.16 7.12 -1.65
CA THR A 163 13.24 6.45 -2.56
C THR A 163 11.91 7.21 -2.67
N VAL A 164 11.34 7.61 -1.53
CA VAL A 164 10.10 8.38 -1.50
C VAL A 164 10.26 9.75 -2.15
N LYS A 165 11.35 10.46 -1.85
CA LYS A 165 11.62 11.77 -2.44
C LYS A 165 11.71 11.71 -3.97
N LYS A 166 12.29 10.65 -4.54
CA LYS A 166 12.37 10.44 -6.00
C LYS A 166 11.01 10.16 -6.65
N ASN A 167 10.08 9.59 -5.91
CA ASN A 167 8.81 9.11 -6.43
C ASN A 167 7.64 10.10 -6.28
N ILE A 168 7.79 11.18 -5.50
CA ILE A 168 6.76 12.21 -5.30
C ILE A 168 6.99 13.38 -6.25
N ASN A 169 5.91 13.89 -6.83
CA ASN A 169 5.98 15.07 -7.69
C ASN A 169 6.22 16.35 -6.87
N GLN A 170 7.48 16.77 -6.84
CA GLN A 170 7.93 17.93 -6.08
C GLN A 170 7.49 19.27 -6.69
N SER A 171 6.79 19.29 -7.83
CA SER A 171 6.17 20.51 -8.33
C SER A 171 4.92 20.91 -7.54
N SER A 172 4.27 19.96 -6.87
CA SER A 172 3.00 20.15 -6.15
C SER A 172 3.10 19.90 -4.64
N VAL A 173 4.17 19.27 -4.17
CA VAL A 173 4.39 18.91 -2.76
C VAL A 173 5.80 19.30 -2.33
N ASP A 174 5.90 19.99 -1.21
CA ASP A 174 7.15 20.25 -0.53
C ASP A 174 7.51 19.05 0.35
N ILE A 175 8.78 18.65 0.35
CA ILE A 175 9.30 17.55 1.16
C ILE A 175 10.43 18.08 2.03
N LYS A 176 10.30 17.86 3.34
CA LYS A 176 11.33 18.20 4.31
C LYS A 176 11.79 16.93 5.03
N ILE A 177 13.09 16.76 5.13
CA ILE A 177 13.72 15.62 5.79
C ILE A 177 14.44 16.12 7.04
N LEU A 178 14.00 15.65 8.20
CA LEU A 178 14.62 15.93 9.49
C LEU A 178 15.55 14.77 9.82
N LYS A 179 16.85 15.07 9.98
CA LYS A 179 17.86 14.13 10.44
C LYS A 179 17.98 14.16 11.97
N LYS A 180 18.69 13.23 12.55
CA LYS A 180 18.85 12.99 14.00
C LYS A 180 19.07 14.26 14.83
N ASP A 181 20.00 15.13 14.46
CA ASP A 181 20.28 16.35 15.21
C ASP A 181 19.07 17.29 15.26
N LYS A 182 18.34 17.40 14.15
CA LYS A 182 17.14 18.23 14.09
C LYS A 182 15.99 17.59 14.89
N ILE A 183 15.84 16.27 14.81
CA ILE A 183 14.87 15.49 15.58
C ILE A 183 15.14 15.67 17.08
N LYS A 184 16.40 15.58 17.49
CA LYS A 184 16.86 15.82 18.88
C LYS A 184 16.56 17.26 19.33
N LYS A 185 16.87 18.24 18.49
CA LYS A 185 16.63 19.67 18.79
C LYS A 185 15.13 19.98 18.93
N ILE A 186 14.27 19.29 18.19
CA ILE A 186 12.82 19.40 18.28
C ILE A 186 12.30 18.75 19.58
N GLY A 187 12.94 17.67 20.05
CA GLY A 187 12.56 16.95 21.25
C GLY A 187 11.67 15.74 21.00
N LEU A 188 11.75 15.08 19.83
CA LEU A 188 11.02 13.84 19.54
C LEU A 188 11.71 12.65 20.22
N ASN A 189 11.72 12.66 21.56
CA ASN A 189 12.58 11.76 22.34
C ASN A 189 12.05 10.32 22.37
N CYS A 190 10.73 10.11 22.27
CA CYS A 190 10.17 8.76 22.18
C CYS A 190 10.59 8.09 20.86
N LEU A 191 10.57 8.82 19.74
CA LEU A 191 11.08 8.34 18.45
C LEU A 191 12.58 8.05 18.52
N LEU A 192 13.36 8.93 19.15
CA LEU A 192 14.82 8.75 19.33
C LEU A 192 15.13 7.52 20.18
N ALA A 193 14.37 7.28 21.24
CA ALA A 193 14.57 6.13 22.13
C ALA A 193 14.38 4.81 21.36
N VAL A 194 13.32 4.68 20.56
CA VAL A 194 13.10 3.49 19.74
C VAL A 194 14.31 3.21 18.83
N ASN A 195 14.88 4.26 18.24
CA ASN A 195 16.01 4.09 17.31
C ASN A 195 17.36 3.94 18.03
N GLN A 196 17.42 4.05 19.34
CA GLN A 196 18.69 4.15 20.09
C GLN A 196 19.58 2.92 19.91
N GLY A 197 19.00 1.74 19.69
CA GLY A 197 19.71 0.50 19.47
C GLY A 197 20.21 0.28 18.04
N SER A 198 19.76 1.07 17.08
CA SER A 198 20.11 0.88 15.66
C SER A 198 21.39 1.64 15.27
N ALA A 199 22.15 1.04 14.35
CA ALA A 199 23.25 1.71 13.65
C ALA A 199 22.76 2.66 12.54
N LYS A 200 21.49 2.56 12.12
CA LYS A 200 20.86 3.46 11.15
C LYS A 200 20.29 4.68 11.87
N GLU A 201 20.48 5.86 11.30
CA GLU A 201 19.96 7.08 11.92
C GLU A 201 18.45 7.26 11.67
N PRO A 202 17.70 7.78 12.68
CA PRO A 202 16.30 8.06 12.53
C PRO A 202 16.08 9.21 11.55
N ILE A 203 14.95 9.15 10.82
CA ILE A 203 14.53 10.22 9.93
C ILE A 203 13.05 10.52 10.17
N VAL A 204 12.69 11.80 10.16
CA VAL A 204 11.30 12.22 10.01
C VAL A 204 11.15 12.91 8.66
N MET A 205 10.19 12.45 7.85
CA MET A 205 9.83 13.12 6.61
C MET A 205 8.51 13.88 6.81
N GLU A 206 8.52 15.13 6.40
CA GLU A 206 7.34 15.97 6.33
C GLU A 206 7.00 16.25 4.87
N PHE A 207 5.71 16.21 4.57
CA PHE A 207 5.15 16.49 3.25
C PHE A 207 4.08 17.56 3.40
N SER A 208 4.04 18.52 2.50
CA SER A 208 2.93 19.47 2.48
C SER A 208 2.60 19.90 1.05
N LYS A 209 1.31 20.05 0.76
CA LYS A 209 0.85 20.62 -0.50
C LYS A 209 1.44 22.01 -0.67
N LYS A 210 2.08 22.30 -1.80
CA LYS A 210 2.63 23.64 -2.08
C LYS A 210 1.55 24.71 -1.97
N ASN A 211 1.96 25.90 -1.51
CA ASN A 211 1.07 27.04 -1.35
C ASN A 211 -0.15 26.77 -0.45
N HIS A 212 -0.05 25.78 0.47
CA HIS A 212 -1.09 25.58 1.47
C HIS A 212 -1.11 26.72 2.49
N LYS A 213 -2.29 27.00 3.05
CA LYS A 213 -2.43 27.92 4.19
C LYS A 213 -1.82 27.29 5.44
N LYS A 214 -1.54 28.09 6.47
CA LYS A 214 -0.91 27.65 7.73
C LYS A 214 -1.57 26.41 8.38
N ASN A 215 -2.90 26.26 8.21
CA ASN A 215 -3.65 25.11 8.70
C ASN A 215 -4.04 24.22 7.53
N VAL A 216 -3.90 22.90 7.68
CA VAL A 216 -4.30 21.93 6.66
C VAL A 216 -5.64 21.27 6.99
N ASP A 217 -6.35 20.80 5.96
CA ASP A 217 -7.59 20.08 6.17
C ASP A 217 -7.31 18.67 6.72
N ILE A 218 -6.30 17.99 6.19
CA ILE A 218 -5.96 16.62 6.57
C ILE A 218 -4.45 16.48 6.81
N LEU A 219 -4.09 15.83 7.93
CA LEU A 219 -2.75 15.35 8.20
C LEU A 219 -2.74 13.83 8.13
N PHE A 220 -1.91 13.25 7.26
CA PHE A 220 -1.64 11.82 7.20
C PHE A 220 -0.38 11.50 8.01
N VAL A 221 -0.47 10.51 8.89
CA VAL A 221 0.64 10.12 9.78
C VAL A 221 0.98 8.65 9.51
N GLY A 222 2.26 8.32 9.43
CA GLY A 222 2.71 6.95 9.17
C GLY A 222 3.76 6.45 10.15
N LYS A 223 3.48 5.30 10.81
CA LYS A 223 4.48 4.52 11.53
C LYS A 223 5.49 3.96 10.52
N GLY A 224 6.78 4.19 10.76
CA GLY A 224 7.85 3.77 9.87
C GLY A 224 8.96 3.02 10.58
N VAL A 225 8.63 1.95 11.31
CA VAL A 225 9.65 1.06 11.89
C VAL A 225 10.15 0.14 10.79
N CYS A 226 11.30 0.49 10.18
CA CYS A 226 11.84 -0.20 9.00
C CYS A 226 12.22 -1.66 9.27
N PHE A 227 12.58 -1.96 10.50
CA PHE A 227 12.68 -3.31 11.03
C PHE A 227 12.39 -3.30 12.54
N ASP A 228 11.56 -4.24 12.99
CA ASP A 228 11.21 -4.39 14.39
C ASP A 228 11.63 -5.76 14.93
N SER A 229 12.76 -5.80 15.63
CA SER A 229 13.20 -7.00 16.35
C SER A 229 12.53 -7.17 17.72
N GLY A 230 11.74 -6.16 18.17
CA GLY A 230 11.27 -6.04 19.55
C GLY A 230 12.26 -5.28 20.45
N GLY A 231 13.46 -5.01 20.00
CA GLY A 231 14.52 -4.41 20.82
C GLY A 231 15.02 -5.36 21.91
N ILE A 232 15.18 -4.88 23.13
CA ILE A 232 15.58 -5.72 24.30
C ILE A 232 14.48 -6.75 24.64
N SER A 233 13.21 -6.41 24.47
CA SER A 233 12.08 -7.36 24.56
C SER A 233 11.95 -8.12 23.23
N ILE A 234 12.98 -8.90 22.90
CA ILE A 234 13.19 -9.52 21.58
C ILE A 234 12.04 -10.47 21.19
N LYS A 235 11.61 -10.37 19.95
CA LYS A 235 10.61 -11.26 19.36
C LYS A 235 11.14 -12.69 19.18
N PRO A 236 10.27 -13.72 19.15
CA PRO A 236 10.65 -15.04 18.65
C PRO A 236 11.21 -14.95 17.23
N SER A 237 12.16 -15.82 16.88
CA SER A 237 12.76 -15.84 15.54
C SER A 237 11.76 -16.21 14.44
N ALA A 238 10.77 -17.04 14.75
CA ALA A 238 9.74 -17.45 13.79
C ALA A 238 8.86 -16.25 13.38
N GLY A 239 8.88 -15.89 12.10
CA GLY A 239 8.13 -14.77 11.54
C GLY A 239 8.81 -13.40 11.75
N MET A 240 10.01 -13.33 12.33
CA MET A 240 10.71 -12.08 12.52
C MET A 240 11.10 -11.44 11.16
N GLU A 241 11.30 -12.24 10.11
CA GLU A 241 11.58 -11.77 8.75
C GLU A 241 10.45 -10.91 8.17
N ASP A 242 9.22 -11.07 8.65
CA ASP A 242 8.06 -10.28 8.25
C ASP A 242 8.04 -8.89 8.91
N MET A 243 8.86 -8.67 9.93
CA MET A 243 8.98 -7.37 10.61
C MET A 243 9.63 -6.29 9.73
N LYS A 244 10.10 -6.60 8.54
CA LYS A 244 10.39 -5.64 7.47
C LYS A 244 9.15 -4.85 7.03
N TRP A 245 7.92 -5.36 7.32
CA TRP A 245 6.66 -4.70 6.98
C TRP A 245 6.21 -3.68 8.00
N ASP A 246 6.92 -3.56 9.11
CA ASP A 246 6.52 -2.68 10.23
C ASP A 246 6.67 -1.18 9.92
N MET A 247 7.09 -0.88 8.71
CA MET A 247 7.06 0.45 8.09
C MET A 247 5.85 0.64 7.14
N GLY A 248 4.89 -0.27 7.14
CA GLY A 248 3.71 -0.24 6.27
C GLY A 248 2.90 1.05 6.39
N GLY A 249 2.79 1.61 7.59
CA GLY A 249 2.11 2.88 7.82
C GLY A 249 2.79 4.05 7.10
N ALA A 250 4.12 4.13 7.14
CA ALA A 250 4.89 5.13 6.39
C ALA A 250 4.78 4.93 4.88
N ALA A 251 4.78 3.67 4.42
CA ALA A 251 4.60 3.34 3.01
C ALA A 251 3.22 3.73 2.48
N VAL A 252 2.15 3.50 3.27
CA VAL A 252 0.78 3.96 2.95
C VAL A 252 0.73 5.47 2.87
N THR A 253 1.25 6.19 3.88
CA THR A 253 1.30 7.66 3.90
C THR A 253 2.05 8.19 2.67
N ALA A 254 3.26 7.68 2.38
CA ALA A 254 4.03 8.09 1.21
C ALA A 254 3.29 7.85 -0.11
N SER A 255 2.57 6.72 -0.22
CA SER A 255 1.80 6.37 -1.41
C SER A 255 0.56 7.25 -1.60
N ILE A 256 -0.11 7.65 -0.52
CA ILE A 256 -1.19 8.64 -0.55
C ILE A 256 -0.64 9.99 -1.01
N ILE A 257 0.48 10.44 -0.46
CA ILE A 257 1.13 11.69 -0.88
C ILE A 257 1.55 11.63 -2.37
N LYS A 258 2.11 10.49 -2.83
CA LYS A 258 2.41 10.27 -4.25
C LYS A 258 1.16 10.41 -5.12
N TYR A 259 0.05 9.80 -4.73
CA TYR A 259 -1.23 9.93 -5.44
C TYR A 259 -1.69 11.38 -5.48
N LEU A 260 -1.77 12.04 -4.32
CA LEU A 260 -2.24 13.42 -4.19
C LEU A 260 -1.33 14.42 -4.92
N SER A 261 -0.03 14.15 -5.02
CA SER A 261 0.91 14.99 -5.75
C SER A 261 0.68 15.02 -7.27
N ASN A 262 -0.05 14.05 -7.82
CA ASN A 262 -0.31 13.90 -9.26
C ASN A 262 -1.75 14.24 -9.66
N ILE A 263 -2.59 14.63 -8.71
CA ILE A 263 -3.97 15.06 -8.97
C ILE A 263 -4.23 16.46 -8.42
N LYS A 264 -5.22 17.14 -9.01
CA LYS A 264 -5.70 18.40 -8.47
C LYS A 264 -6.66 18.14 -7.31
N THR A 265 -6.37 18.71 -6.14
CA THR A 265 -7.21 18.63 -4.95
C THR A 265 -7.79 19.99 -4.58
N ASN A 266 -9.03 20.00 -4.08
CA ASN A 266 -9.69 21.20 -3.55
C ASN A 266 -9.50 21.37 -2.02
N PHE A 267 -8.74 20.48 -1.40
CA PHE A 267 -8.39 20.52 0.03
C PHE A 267 -6.87 20.61 0.21
N SER A 268 -6.45 21.09 1.36
CA SER A 268 -5.06 21.12 1.78
C SER A 268 -4.71 19.89 2.59
N PHE A 269 -3.48 19.40 2.40
CA PHE A 269 -3.00 18.22 3.10
C PHE A 269 -1.54 18.35 3.50
N ALA A 270 -1.18 17.65 4.55
CA ALA A 270 0.18 17.36 4.94
C ALA A 270 0.35 15.88 5.24
N GLY A 271 1.58 15.43 5.28
CA GLY A 271 1.95 14.09 5.72
C GLY A 271 3.17 14.14 6.62
N ILE A 272 3.27 13.20 7.55
CA ILE A 272 4.45 13.01 8.40
C ILE A 272 4.69 11.53 8.61
N VAL A 273 5.94 11.11 8.48
CA VAL A 273 6.36 9.73 8.78
C VAL A 273 7.59 9.74 9.67
N GLY A 274 7.59 8.92 10.72
CA GLY A 274 8.74 8.70 11.58
C GLY A 274 9.40 7.37 11.23
N LEU A 275 10.64 7.44 10.76
CA LEU A 275 11.41 6.30 10.27
C LEU A 275 12.50 5.95 11.26
N VAL A 276 12.47 4.71 11.77
CA VAL A 276 13.37 4.18 12.80
C VAL A 276 13.61 2.69 12.56
N GLU A 277 14.55 2.10 13.29
CA GLU A 277 14.65 0.65 13.49
C GLU A 277 14.66 0.35 15.00
N ASN A 278 13.93 -0.68 15.41
CA ASN A 278 13.91 -1.17 16.79
C ASN A 278 14.83 -2.38 16.92
N MET A 279 16.07 -2.15 17.40
CA MET A 279 17.13 -3.15 17.42
C MET A 279 17.69 -3.34 18.83
N PRO A 280 18.05 -4.58 19.24
CA PRO A 280 18.79 -4.82 20.47
C PRO A 280 20.25 -4.41 20.27
N SER A 281 20.80 -3.70 21.24
CA SER A 281 22.24 -3.39 21.30
C SER A 281 22.61 -2.92 22.70
N SER A 282 23.89 -2.66 22.93
CA SER A 282 24.40 -2.08 24.19
C SER A 282 23.85 -0.67 24.47
N THR A 283 23.39 0.03 23.45
CA THR A 283 22.82 1.38 23.55
C THR A 283 21.31 1.43 23.49
N ALA A 284 20.63 0.28 23.29
CA ALA A 284 19.18 0.22 23.17
C ALA A 284 18.46 0.69 24.45
N TYR A 285 17.29 1.30 24.28
CA TYR A 285 16.40 1.57 25.40
C TYR A 285 15.86 0.27 26.00
N LYS A 286 15.47 0.32 27.27
CA LYS A 286 15.15 -0.88 28.08
C LYS A 286 13.81 -0.76 28.76
N PRO A 287 13.17 -1.88 29.09
CA PRO A 287 12.07 -1.89 30.05
C PRO A 287 12.49 -1.20 31.38
N GLY A 288 11.65 -0.32 31.89
CA GLY A 288 11.91 0.53 33.05
C GLY A 288 12.48 1.91 32.72
N ASP A 289 12.93 2.15 31.49
CA ASP A 289 13.37 3.50 31.08
C ASP A 289 12.22 4.49 31.09
N ILE A 290 12.47 5.71 31.57
CA ILE A 290 11.49 6.81 31.54
C ILE A 290 11.92 7.82 30.47
N ILE A 291 11.03 8.04 29.50
CA ILE A 291 11.30 8.92 28.35
C ILE A 291 10.35 10.12 28.43
N LYS A 292 10.88 11.32 28.32
CA LYS A 292 10.08 12.54 28.21
C LYS A 292 9.66 12.74 26.74
N SER A 293 8.38 12.51 26.43
CA SER A 293 7.83 12.68 25.08
C SER A 293 7.90 14.14 24.60
N TYR A 294 7.68 14.36 23.31
CA TYR A 294 7.56 15.70 22.72
C TYR A 294 6.50 16.56 23.42
N LYS A 295 5.40 15.97 23.88
CA LYS A 295 4.36 16.67 24.64
C LYS A 295 4.81 17.10 26.05
N GLY A 296 5.97 16.61 26.49
CA GLY A 296 6.48 16.86 27.84
C GLY A 296 6.00 15.88 28.92
N ILE A 297 5.22 14.87 28.53
CA ILE A 297 4.73 13.80 29.41
C ILE A 297 5.81 12.72 29.54
N ASN A 298 6.07 12.26 30.76
CA ASN A 298 6.95 11.13 31.00
C ASN A 298 6.24 9.82 30.66
N VAL A 299 6.94 8.97 29.91
CA VAL A 299 6.45 7.66 29.49
C VAL A 299 7.40 6.60 30.04
N GLU A 300 6.91 5.70 30.87
CA GLU A 300 7.63 4.51 31.32
C GLU A 300 7.51 3.42 30.25
N VAL A 301 8.65 2.87 29.86
CA VAL A 301 8.73 1.77 28.89
C VAL A 301 8.59 0.45 29.64
N LEU A 302 7.48 -0.26 29.49
CA LEU A 302 7.31 -1.58 30.08
C LEU A 302 7.75 -2.71 29.15
N ASN A 303 7.66 -2.48 27.85
CA ASN A 303 8.00 -3.45 26.81
C ASN A 303 8.54 -2.69 25.59
N THR A 304 9.75 -3.01 25.15
CA THR A 304 10.36 -2.36 23.99
C THR A 304 9.79 -2.84 22.65
N ASP A 305 9.00 -3.92 22.64
CA ASP A 305 8.21 -4.38 21.47
C ASP A 305 6.87 -3.61 21.31
N ALA A 306 6.67 -2.57 22.13
CA ALA A 306 5.56 -1.63 22.00
C ALA A 306 6.06 -0.25 21.48
N GLU A 307 6.99 -0.25 20.56
CA GLU A 307 7.74 0.86 20.01
C GLU A 307 6.91 1.79 19.11
N GLY A 308 5.96 1.22 18.36
CA GLY A 308 5.16 1.98 17.39
C GLY A 308 4.36 3.10 18.03
N ARG A 309 3.78 2.87 19.20
CA ARG A 309 3.08 3.89 19.97
C ARG A 309 3.98 5.03 20.44
N LEU A 310 5.26 4.76 20.69
CA LEU A 310 6.26 5.77 21.07
C LEU A 310 6.58 6.67 19.88
N VAL A 311 6.82 6.08 18.71
CA VAL A 311 7.03 6.82 17.46
C VAL A 311 5.82 7.70 17.15
N LEU A 312 4.61 7.13 17.20
CA LEU A 312 3.36 7.83 16.88
C LEU A 312 3.06 8.96 17.86
N ALA A 313 3.30 8.77 19.15
CA ALA A 313 3.06 9.79 20.18
C ALA A 313 3.78 11.11 19.85
N ASP A 314 5.03 11.03 19.44
CA ASP A 314 5.83 12.20 19.10
C ASP A 314 5.42 12.81 17.75
N ILE A 315 5.33 11.99 16.68
CA ILE A 315 5.08 12.54 15.35
C ILE A 315 3.64 13.04 15.17
N ILE A 316 2.64 12.44 15.84
CA ILE A 316 1.26 12.96 15.82
C ILE A 316 1.22 14.32 16.52
N THR A 317 1.78 14.40 17.74
CA THR A 317 1.77 15.65 18.50
C THR A 317 2.50 16.77 17.75
N TYR A 318 3.71 16.49 17.30
CA TYR A 318 4.50 17.45 16.50
C TYR A 318 3.77 17.87 15.23
N GLY A 319 3.23 16.91 14.48
CA GLY A 319 2.49 17.20 13.26
C GLY A 319 1.24 18.05 13.48
N CYS A 320 0.50 17.80 14.58
CA CYS A 320 -0.66 18.62 14.97
C CYS A 320 -0.26 20.06 15.32
N GLU A 321 0.86 20.26 15.99
CA GLU A 321 1.33 21.62 16.33
C GLU A 321 1.82 22.39 15.11
N VAL A 322 2.53 21.70 14.18
CA VAL A 322 3.08 22.34 12.98
C VAL A 322 1.99 22.65 11.95
N TYR A 323 1.11 21.70 11.69
CA TYR A 323 0.15 21.78 10.57
C TYR A 323 -1.27 22.18 10.98
N LYS A 324 -1.60 22.13 12.28
CA LYS A 324 -2.93 22.46 12.82
C LYS A 324 -4.07 21.88 11.99
N PRO A 325 -4.09 20.55 11.79
CA PRO A 325 -5.04 19.90 10.90
C PRO A 325 -6.46 19.90 11.47
N LYS A 326 -7.48 19.88 10.58
CA LYS A 326 -8.86 19.62 10.98
C LYS A 326 -9.11 18.14 11.28
N VAL A 327 -8.42 17.26 10.51
CA VAL A 327 -8.52 15.80 10.65
C VAL A 327 -7.12 15.20 10.61
N VAL A 328 -6.87 14.23 11.49
CA VAL A 328 -5.67 13.38 11.48
C VAL A 328 -6.07 11.98 11.10
N ILE A 329 -5.35 11.37 10.17
CA ILE A 329 -5.50 9.97 9.78
C ILE A 329 -4.14 9.32 9.93
N ASP A 330 -4.01 8.37 10.86
CA ASP A 330 -2.78 7.62 11.04
C ASP A 330 -2.88 6.20 10.49
N PHE A 331 -1.73 5.68 10.07
CA PHE A 331 -1.54 4.33 9.57
C PHE A 331 -0.40 3.68 10.33
N ALA A 332 -0.66 2.52 10.89
CA ALA A 332 0.33 1.79 11.66
C ALA A 332 0.08 0.28 11.62
N THR A 333 1.12 -0.49 11.44
CA THR A 333 1.19 -1.92 11.73
C THR A 333 1.43 -2.08 13.24
N LEU A 334 0.41 -1.83 14.07
CA LEU A 334 0.61 -1.53 15.48
C LEU A 334 0.55 -2.75 16.40
N THR A 335 -0.39 -3.65 16.12
CA THR A 335 -0.62 -4.88 16.90
C THR A 335 -0.98 -6.03 15.98
N GLY A 336 -0.74 -7.28 16.42
CA GLY A 336 -1.16 -8.48 15.69
C GLY A 336 -2.65 -8.83 15.86
N ALA A 337 -3.38 -8.09 16.66
CA ALA A 337 -4.81 -8.29 16.87
C ALA A 337 -5.63 -7.36 15.96
N ILE A 338 -6.55 -7.94 15.17
CA ILE A 338 -7.57 -7.24 14.39
C ILE A 338 -8.94 -7.74 14.86
#